data_c45a80ec8f52f14c1d0c3b11f0465fe8
#
_entry.id   c45a80ec8f52f14c1d0c3b11f0465fe8
#
_cell.length_a   1.000
_cell.length_b   1.000
_cell.length_c   1.000
_cell.angle_alpha   90.00
_cell.angle_beta   90.00
_cell.angle_gamma   90.00
#
_symmetry.space_group_name_H-M   'P 1'
#
loop_
_entity.id
_entity.type
_entity.pdbx_description
1 polymer ?
#
loop_
_entity_poly.entity_id
_entity_poly.type
_entity_poly.pdbx_seq_one_letter_code
_entity_poly.pdbx_strand_id
1 'polypeptide(L)'
;GEKSIDVMYINKWCQAGFDPVYLLTDKFGETTKTQSECIFVICTPKEGRLHVDETMSLTVDDVFIYNGEIEIPEGKVVLLMDTSGVSEYYDFLSRLHAGQTLTVANQAVGDDGTWKTAENAVSSVGGRLVTNGVANSNFEAGAAPRTTVGIKADGNIIFYTLDGRQSGYSYGAQLKTLAKRMVELGCVDALNLDGG
;
A
#
# COMPACT_ATOMS: atom_id res chain seq x y z
N GLY A 1 21.30 16.43 -15.52
CA GLY A 1 20.45 16.60 -14.31
C GLY A 1 20.15 15.23 -13.71
N GLU A 2 19.96 15.17 -12.42
CA GLU A 2 19.47 13.96 -11.77
C GLU A 2 18.11 13.57 -12.37
N LYS A 3 17.98 12.31 -12.75
CA LYS A 3 16.70 11.76 -13.18
C LYS A 3 16.00 11.15 -11.97
N SER A 4 14.72 11.42 -11.82
CA SER A 4 13.88 10.83 -10.79
C SER A 4 12.66 10.16 -11.43
N ILE A 5 12.16 9.14 -10.77
CA ILE A 5 10.91 8.47 -11.10
C ILE A 5 10.07 8.33 -9.83
N ASP A 6 8.77 8.21 -9.99
CA ASP A 6 7.86 7.99 -8.88
C ASP A 6 7.76 6.49 -8.53
N VAL A 7 7.86 6.18 -7.25
CA VAL A 7 7.46 4.89 -6.70
C VAL A 7 6.01 5.01 -6.25
N MET A 8 5.11 4.35 -6.96
CA MET A 8 3.68 4.48 -6.70
C MET A 8 3.21 3.63 -5.52
N TYR A 9 3.84 2.48 -5.34
CA TYR A 9 3.40 1.52 -4.32
C TYR A 9 4.56 0.97 -3.50
N ILE A 10 4.36 0.91 -2.18
CA ILE A 10 5.28 0.30 -1.23
C ILE A 10 4.59 -0.92 -0.62
N ASN A 11 5.27 -2.07 -0.64
CA ASN A 11 4.78 -3.34 -0.11
C ASN A 11 3.36 -3.69 -0.59
N LYS A 12 3.12 -3.53 -1.88
CA LYS A 12 1.87 -3.89 -2.55
C LYS A 12 2.15 -4.85 -3.70
N TRP A 13 1.21 -5.71 -3.99
CA TRP A 13 1.29 -6.67 -5.08
C TRP A 13 1.35 -5.97 -6.44
N CYS A 14 2.35 -6.33 -7.25
CA CYS A 14 2.49 -5.85 -8.61
C CYS A 14 1.39 -6.47 -9.51
N GLN A 15 0.63 -5.62 -10.18
CA GLN A 15 -0.40 -6.04 -11.12
C GLN A 15 0.20 -6.13 -12.53
N ALA A 16 -0.02 -7.27 -13.20
CA ALA A 16 0.36 -7.45 -14.60
C ALA A 16 -0.34 -6.42 -15.51
N GLY A 17 0.39 -5.90 -16.47
CA GLY A 17 -0.15 -4.91 -17.44
C GLY A 17 -0.32 -3.51 -16.88
N PHE A 18 0.29 -3.22 -15.73
CA PHE A 18 0.23 -1.91 -15.09
C PHE A 18 1.65 -1.34 -14.90
N ASP A 19 1.87 -0.12 -15.38
CA ASP A 19 3.20 0.51 -15.54
C ASP A 19 3.89 1.12 -14.29
N PRO A 20 3.31 1.17 -13.07
CA PRO A 20 3.98 1.84 -11.98
C PRO A 20 5.18 1.07 -11.44
N VAL A 21 6.09 1.81 -10.82
CA VAL A 21 7.18 1.21 -10.04
C VAL A 21 6.68 0.85 -8.64
N TYR A 22 6.98 -0.35 -8.23
CA TYR A 22 6.74 -0.89 -6.90
C TYR A 22 8.06 -0.97 -6.13
N LEU A 23 7.98 -0.74 -4.82
CA LEU A 23 9.08 -0.98 -3.88
C LEU A 23 8.62 -2.02 -2.87
N LEU A 24 9.32 -3.15 -2.82
CA LEU A 24 9.07 -4.21 -1.86
C LEU A 24 10.22 -4.33 -0.88
N THR A 25 9.89 -4.62 0.37
CA THR A 25 10.83 -4.97 1.43
C THR A 25 10.49 -6.36 1.96
N ASP A 26 11.31 -6.92 2.84
CA ASP A 26 11.06 -8.17 3.54
C ASP A 26 9.73 -8.20 4.34
N LYS A 27 9.15 -7.04 4.63
CA LYS A 27 7.81 -6.92 5.24
C LYS A 27 6.66 -7.26 4.31
N PHE A 28 6.88 -7.29 2.99
CA PHE A 28 5.88 -7.73 2.02
C PHE A 28 5.66 -9.24 2.05
N GLY A 29 6.72 -9.99 2.27
CA GLY A 29 6.73 -11.45 2.30
C GLY A 29 8.06 -12.01 1.79
N GLU A 30 8.15 -13.32 1.67
CA GLU A 30 9.36 -14.02 1.23
C GLU A 30 9.63 -13.85 -0.28
N THR A 31 8.55 -13.67 -1.08
CA THR A 31 8.66 -13.52 -2.54
C THR A 31 7.89 -12.30 -3.05
N THR A 32 8.21 -11.86 -4.26
CA THR A 32 7.54 -10.73 -4.92
C THR A 32 6.12 -11.03 -5.38
N LYS A 33 5.72 -12.30 -5.44
CA LYS A 33 4.39 -12.80 -5.90
C LYS A 33 4.02 -12.32 -7.30
N THR A 34 4.99 -11.92 -8.13
CA THR A 34 4.78 -11.50 -9.50
C THR A 34 4.37 -12.68 -10.39
N GLN A 35 3.46 -12.44 -11.33
CA GLN A 35 2.91 -13.45 -12.23
C GLN A 35 3.18 -13.16 -13.71
N SER A 36 3.94 -12.12 -13.99
CA SER A 36 4.30 -11.65 -15.33
C SER A 36 5.79 -11.35 -15.41
N GLU A 37 6.24 -11.03 -16.62
CA GLU A 37 7.60 -10.57 -16.82
C GLU A 37 7.78 -9.17 -16.20
N CYS A 38 8.75 -9.05 -15.29
CA CYS A 38 9.09 -7.81 -14.61
C CYS A 38 10.59 -7.52 -14.74
N ILE A 39 10.93 -6.23 -14.73
CA ILE A 39 12.28 -5.80 -14.41
C ILE A 39 12.41 -5.68 -12.90
N PHE A 40 13.48 -6.25 -12.36
CA PHE A 40 13.82 -6.24 -10.93
C PHE A 40 15.11 -5.50 -10.70
N VAL A 41 15.14 -4.68 -9.68
CA VAL A 41 16.35 -4.01 -9.17
C VAL A 41 16.47 -4.35 -7.70
N ILE A 42 17.42 -5.22 -7.36
CA ILE A 42 17.73 -5.59 -5.99
C ILE A 42 18.68 -4.55 -5.41
N CYS A 43 18.37 -4.04 -4.23
CA CYS A 43 19.15 -2.99 -3.58
C CYS A 43 19.45 -3.32 -2.12
N THR A 44 20.63 -2.90 -1.67
CA THR A 44 21.03 -2.88 -0.26
C THR A 44 20.78 -1.49 0.32
N PRO A 45 19.94 -1.35 1.38
CA PRO A 45 19.88 -0.12 2.15
C PRO A 45 21.22 0.20 2.81
N LYS A 46 21.67 1.46 2.69
CA LYS A 46 22.90 1.95 3.34
C LYS A 46 22.59 2.77 4.57
N GLU A 47 21.72 3.74 4.44
CA GLU A 47 21.40 4.71 5.47
C GLU A 47 19.92 5.10 5.38
N GLY A 48 19.36 5.46 6.53
CA GLY A 48 17.98 5.94 6.62
C GLY A 48 16.95 4.82 6.70
N ARG A 49 15.72 5.26 6.78
CA ARG A 49 14.53 4.39 6.80
C ARG A 49 13.53 4.93 5.80
N LEU A 50 12.64 4.07 5.34
CA LEU A 50 11.52 4.46 4.49
C LEU A 50 10.38 5.03 5.37
N HIS A 51 10.68 6.06 6.15
CA HIS A 51 9.69 6.79 6.92
C HIS A 51 9.16 7.99 6.14
N VAL A 52 8.01 8.49 6.55
CA VAL A 52 7.41 9.70 5.97
C VAL A 52 8.33 10.90 6.24
N ASP A 53 8.55 11.73 5.22
CA ASP A 53 9.46 12.89 5.19
C ASP A 53 10.94 12.55 5.44
N GLU A 54 11.34 11.29 5.22
CA GLU A 54 12.72 10.85 5.26
C GLU A 54 13.21 10.36 3.90
N THR A 55 14.52 10.24 3.79
CA THR A 55 15.18 9.66 2.63
C THR A 55 15.94 8.41 3.03
N MET A 56 15.98 7.45 2.12
CA MET A 56 16.77 6.24 2.26
C MET A 56 17.76 6.12 1.09
N SER A 57 19.02 5.90 1.41
CA SER A 57 20.05 5.61 0.41
C SER A 57 20.15 4.12 0.15
N LEU A 58 20.14 3.73 -1.12
CA LEU A 58 20.24 2.36 -1.59
C LEU A 58 21.45 2.17 -2.48
N THR A 59 22.12 1.02 -2.41
CA THR A 59 23.05 0.58 -3.43
C THR A 59 22.40 -0.49 -4.27
N VAL A 60 22.43 -0.34 -5.58
CA VAL A 60 22.00 -1.36 -6.53
C VAL A 60 22.94 -2.55 -6.45
N ASP A 61 22.41 -3.74 -6.20
CA ASP A 61 23.17 -4.99 -6.18
C ASP A 61 23.06 -5.69 -7.53
N ASP A 62 21.85 -5.75 -8.10
CA ASP A 62 21.57 -6.43 -9.35
C ASP A 62 20.39 -5.82 -10.09
N VAL A 63 20.38 -5.97 -11.43
CA VAL A 63 19.29 -5.56 -12.33
C VAL A 63 19.07 -6.64 -13.37
N PHE A 64 17.87 -7.19 -13.45
CA PHE A 64 17.55 -8.24 -14.42
C PHE A 64 16.05 -8.28 -14.75
N ILE A 65 15.71 -8.95 -15.83
CA ILE A 65 14.34 -9.23 -16.25
C ILE A 65 14.07 -10.71 -15.99
N TYR A 66 12.91 -10.99 -15.39
CA TYR A 66 12.47 -12.36 -15.14
C TYR A 66 10.94 -12.47 -15.23
N ASN A 67 10.47 -13.61 -15.74
CA ASN A 67 9.05 -13.91 -15.82
C ASN A 67 8.66 -14.84 -14.67
N GLY A 68 7.96 -14.28 -13.69
CA GLY A 68 7.56 -14.96 -12.47
C GLY A 68 8.02 -14.24 -11.21
N GLU A 69 7.86 -14.91 -10.08
CA GLU A 69 8.26 -14.37 -8.77
C GLU A 69 9.74 -14.65 -8.47
N ILE A 70 10.33 -13.78 -7.69
CA ILE A 70 11.68 -13.93 -7.12
C ILE A 70 11.61 -13.85 -5.59
N GLU A 71 12.60 -14.41 -4.90
CA GLU A 71 12.77 -14.19 -3.46
C GLU A 71 13.09 -12.71 -3.18
N ILE A 72 12.56 -12.19 -2.07
CA ILE A 72 12.97 -10.91 -1.51
C ILE A 72 14.03 -11.20 -0.45
N PRO A 73 15.32 -10.94 -0.71
CA PRO A 73 16.36 -11.27 0.25
C PRO A 73 16.20 -10.46 1.53
N GLU A 74 16.46 -11.07 2.68
CA GLU A 74 16.37 -10.43 3.98
C GLU A 74 17.17 -9.12 4.03
N GLY A 75 16.55 -8.06 4.56
CA GLY A 75 17.14 -6.74 4.68
C GLY A 75 17.37 -5.99 3.35
N LYS A 76 16.90 -6.54 2.21
CA LYS A 76 17.00 -5.86 0.91
C LYS A 76 15.72 -5.13 0.56
N VAL A 77 15.85 -4.29 -0.44
CA VAL A 77 14.74 -3.62 -1.13
C VAL A 77 14.73 -4.07 -2.58
N VAL A 78 13.57 -4.40 -3.10
CA VAL A 78 13.37 -4.74 -4.51
C VAL A 78 12.50 -3.66 -5.15
N LEU A 79 13.06 -2.93 -6.13
CA LEU A 79 12.26 -2.11 -7.04
C LEU A 79 11.86 -2.99 -8.23
N LEU A 80 10.62 -2.90 -8.66
CA LEU A 80 10.16 -3.65 -9.81
C LEU A 80 9.02 -2.95 -10.56
N MET A 81 8.86 -3.32 -11.82
CA MET A 81 7.69 -3.01 -12.64
C MET A 81 7.46 -4.09 -13.69
N ASP A 82 6.21 -4.22 -14.13
CA ASP A 82 5.84 -5.08 -15.24
C ASP A 82 6.40 -4.53 -16.55
N THR A 83 6.91 -5.43 -17.43
CA THR A 83 7.56 -5.04 -18.70
C THR A 83 6.58 -4.95 -19.86
N SER A 84 5.29 -5.25 -19.68
CA SER A 84 4.29 -5.27 -20.77
C SER A 84 3.99 -3.88 -21.34
N GLY A 85 4.38 -2.80 -20.64
CA GLY A 85 4.27 -1.43 -21.09
C GLY A 85 5.65 -0.78 -21.33
N VAL A 86 5.76 0.02 -22.38
CA VAL A 86 6.95 0.85 -22.61
C VAL A 86 6.73 2.17 -21.88
N SER A 87 7.40 2.37 -20.74
CA SER A 87 7.33 3.60 -19.97
C SER A 87 8.72 4.21 -19.75
N GLU A 88 8.76 5.50 -19.43
CA GLU A 88 10.00 6.17 -19.03
C GLU A 88 10.61 5.55 -17.75
N TYR A 89 9.78 4.91 -16.92
CA TYR A 89 10.19 4.21 -15.71
C TYR A 89 10.98 2.94 -16.03
N TYR A 90 10.53 2.18 -17.04
CA TYR A 90 11.29 1.04 -17.56
C TYR A 90 12.66 1.49 -18.07
N ASP A 91 12.70 2.54 -18.88
CA ASP A 91 13.94 3.13 -19.38
C ASP A 91 14.89 3.58 -18.27
N PHE A 92 14.35 4.08 -17.17
CA PHE A 92 15.14 4.45 -16.00
C PHE A 92 15.72 3.21 -15.30
N LEU A 93 14.87 2.23 -14.95
CA LEU A 93 15.27 1.03 -14.23
C LEU A 93 16.26 0.18 -15.04
N SER A 94 16.05 0.04 -16.35
CA SER A 94 16.89 -0.78 -17.24
C SER A 94 18.31 -0.23 -17.44
N ARG A 95 18.55 1.05 -17.11
CA ARG A 95 19.88 1.67 -17.17
C ARG A 95 20.65 1.62 -15.86
N LEU A 96 20.01 1.15 -14.80
CA LEU A 96 20.69 0.95 -13.52
C LEU A 96 21.67 -0.21 -13.60
N HIS A 97 22.69 -0.17 -12.77
CA HIS A 97 23.71 -1.22 -12.71
C HIS A 97 24.25 -1.39 -11.29
N ALA A 98 24.81 -2.54 -11.00
CA ALA A 98 25.40 -2.85 -9.72
C ALA A 98 26.44 -1.80 -9.29
N GLY A 99 26.41 -1.44 -8.00
CA GLY A 99 27.27 -0.43 -7.38
C GLY A 99 26.73 1.00 -7.47
N GLN A 100 25.70 1.26 -8.27
CA GLN A 100 25.08 2.58 -8.35
C GLN A 100 24.32 2.91 -7.06
N THR A 101 24.34 4.19 -6.66
CA THR A 101 23.56 4.67 -5.51
C THR A 101 22.25 5.29 -5.98
N LEU A 102 21.15 4.94 -5.32
CA LEU A 102 19.83 5.54 -5.48
C LEU A 102 19.43 6.21 -4.17
N THR A 103 18.63 7.26 -4.27
CA THR A 103 17.97 7.87 -3.11
C THR A 103 16.45 7.71 -3.27
N VAL A 104 15.81 7.10 -2.29
CA VAL A 104 14.35 7.04 -2.19
C VAL A 104 13.91 8.09 -1.18
N ALA A 105 13.09 9.05 -1.62
CA ALA A 105 12.47 10.04 -0.76
C ALA A 105 10.99 9.67 -0.58
N ASN A 106 10.54 9.58 0.67
CA ASN A 106 9.15 9.37 1.00
C ASN A 106 8.58 10.67 1.58
N GLN A 107 7.69 11.30 0.83
CA GLN A 107 7.14 12.62 1.18
C GLN A 107 5.64 12.54 1.41
N ALA A 108 5.17 13.11 2.52
CA ALA A 108 3.75 13.34 2.73
C ALA A 108 3.27 14.49 1.83
N VAL A 109 2.15 14.27 1.15
CA VAL A 109 1.55 15.25 0.24
C VAL A 109 0.23 15.75 0.81
N GLY A 110 0.06 17.07 0.89
CA GLY A 110 -1.20 17.70 1.33
C GLY A 110 -1.46 17.62 2.83
N ASP A 111 -0.46 17.79 3.63
CA ASP A 111 -0.41 17.38 5.02
C ASP A 111 -0.27 18.55 6.02
N ASP A 112 -0.86 18.35 7.19
CA ASP A 112 -0.73 19.20 8.38
C ASP A 112 0.46 18.81 9.31
N GLY A 113 1.30 17.87 8.88
CA GLY A 113 2.45 17.37 9.62
C GLY A 113 2.17 16.22 10.59
N THR A 114 0.94 15.75 10.71
CA THR A 114 0.57 14.66 11.64
C THR A 114 1.20 13.32 11.26
N TRP A 115 1.50 13.12 9.97
CA TRP A 115 2.14 11.90 9.46
C TRP A 115 3.56 11.67 9.96
N LYS A 116 4.26 12.72 10.38
CA LYS A 116 5.65 12.64 10.83
C LYS A 116 5.85 11.76 12.07
N THR A 117 4.79 11.59 12.85
CA THR A 117 4.79 10.77 14.07
C THR A 117 4.07 9.44 13.90
N ALA A 118 3.56 9.14 12.69
CA ALA A 118 2.85 7.89 12.44
C ALA A 118 3.83 6.72 12.30
N GLU A 119 3.75 5.75 13.21
CA GLU A 119 4.53 4.51 13.14
C GLU A 119 3.89 3.47 12.22
N ASN A 120 2.56 3.52 12.11
CA ASN A 120 1.79 2.58 11.28
C ASN A 120 0.71 3.33 10.51
N ALA A 121 0.48 2.91 9.27
CA ALA A 121 -0.58 3.42 8.43
C ALA A 121 -1.49 2.29 7.96
N VAL A 122 -2.79 2.58 7.92
CA VAL A 122 -3.81 1.64 7.45
C VAL A 122 -4.43 2.19 6.17
N SER A 123 -4.35 1.39 5.10
CA SER A 123 -4.97 1.72 3.83
C SER A 123 -6.46 1.39 3.83
N SER A 124 -7.29 2.30 3.33
CA SER A 124 -8.72 2.12 3.20
C SER A 124 -9.10 1.63 1.80
N VAL A 125 -9.99 0.65 1.73
CA VAL A 125 -10.67 0.25 0.49
C VAL A 125 -12.15 0.67 0.58
N GLY A 126 -12.62 1.47 -0.37
CA GLY A 126 -14.00 1.98 -0.38
C GLY A 126 -14.24 3.23 0.47
N GLY A 127 -13.20 3.84 1.00
CA GLY A 127 -13.24 5.16 1.60
C GLY A 127 -13.53 5.22 3.10
N ARG A 128 -13.56 6.46 3.59
CA ARG A 128 -13.80 6.77 5.00
C ARG A 128 -15.30 6.65 5.32
N LEU A 129 -15.62 5.79 6.26
CA LEU A 129 -17.01 5.52 6.69
C LEU A 129 -17.56 6.60 7.62
N VAL A 130 -16.75 7.09 8.55
CA VAL A 130 -17.12 8.11 9.52
C VAL A 130 -16.06 9.21 9.51
N THR A 131 -16.50 10.45 9.59
CA THR A 131 -15.63 11.62 9.71
C THR A 131 -16.21 12.55 10.78
N ASN A 132 -15.44 12.85 11.82
CA ASN A 132 -15.86 13.72 12.93
C ASN A 132 -17.22 13.32 13.53
N GLY A 133 -17.47 12.02 13.71
CA GLY A 133 -18.70 11.48 14.27
C GLY A 133 -19.89 11.43 13.31
N VAL A 134 -19.69 11.81 12.05
CA VAL A 134 -20.76 11.83 11.03
C VAL A 134 -20.54 10.66 10.05
N ALA A 135 -21.59 9.84 9.87
CA ALA A 135 -21.57 8.76 8.89
C ALA A 135 -21.58 9.30 7.47
N ASN A 136 -20.62 8.92 6.67
CA ASN A 136 -20.60 9.19 5.24
C ASN A 136 -21.66 8.35 4.52
N SER A 137 -22.29 8.89 3.48
CA SER A 137 -23.38 8.24 2.75
C SER A 137 -23.11 7.98 1.28
N ASN A 138 -22.02 8.52 0.72
CA ASN A 138 -21.68 8.44 -0.70
C ASN A 138 -20.98 7.13 -1.05
N PHE A 139 -21.69 6.02 -0.88
CA PHE A 139 -21.19 4.68 -1.18
C PHE A 139 -22.16 3.94 -2.11
N GLU A 140 -21.67 3.46 -3.23
CA GLU A 140 -22.44 2.67 -4.20
C GLU A 140 -22.20 1.16 -4.08
N ALA A 141 -21.52 0.69 -3.03
CA ALA A 141 -21.19 -0.71 -2.87
C ALA A 141 -22.38 -1.54 -2.35
N GLY A 142 -22.59 -2.70 -2.96
CA GLY A 142 -23.57 -3.68 -2.52
C GLY A 142 -23.26 -4.29 -1.15
N ALA A 143 -24.17 -5.16 -0.68
CA ALA A 143 -23.96 -5.94 0.53
C ALA A 143 -22.84 -6.95 0.35
N ALA A 144 -21.88 -6.97 1.29
CA ALA A 144 -20.73 -7.87 1.28
C ALA A 144 -20.21 -8.08 2.71
N PRO A 145 -19.39 -9.12 2.96
CA PRO A 145 -18.61 -9.18 4.20
C PRO A 145 -17.73 -7.96 4.31
N ARG A 146 -17.49 -7.48 5.52
CA ARG A 146 -16.76 -6.22 5.75
C ARG A 146 -15.83 -6.34 6.94
N THR A 147 -14.69 -5.67 6.83
CA THR A 147 -13.78 -5.43 7.95
C THR A 147 -13.57 -3.92 8.08
N THR A 148 -13.70 -3.39 9.28
CA THR A 148 -13.56 -1.96 9.54
C THR A 148 -12.69 -1.71 10.76
N VAL A 149 -12.06 -0.55 10.77
CA VAL A 149 -11.39 0.01 11.93
C VAL A 149 -11.98 1.38 12.22
N GLY A 150 -12.23 1.67 13.47
CA GLY A 150 -12.71 2.98 13.92
C GLY A 150 -12.01 3.42 15.19
N ILE A 151 -11.99 4.73 15.41
CA ILE A 151 -11.48 5.34 16.63
C ILE A 151 -12.59 6.12 17.31
N LYS A 152 -12.68 5.99 18.63
CA LYS A 152 -13.59 6.74 19.50
C LYS A 152 -12.98 8.05 19.98
N ALA A 153 -13.78 8.94 20.50
CA ALA A 153 -13.33 10.23 21.05
C ALA A 153 -12.35 10.06 22.25
N ASP A 154 -12.42 8.94 22.96
CA ASP A 154 -11.52 8.59 24.07
C ASP A 154 -10.21 7.91 23.62
N GLY A 155 -9.98 7.79 22.31
CA GLY A 155 -8.81 7.16 21.72
C GLY A 155 -8.89 5.63 21.60
N ASN A 156 -9.97 4.99 22.08
CA ASN A 156 -10.15 3.55 21.92
C ASN A 156 -10.36 3.18 20.47
N ILE A 157 -9.69 2.09 20.02
CA ILE A 157 -9.82 1.56 18.67
C ILE A 157 -10.81 0.41 18.66
N ILE A 158 -11.70 0.41 17.66
CA ILE A 158 -12.65 -0.67 17.40
C ILE A 158 -12.27 -1.36 16.09
N PHE A 159 -12.08 -2.67 16.14
CA PHE A 159 -12.11 -3.54 14.97
C PHE A 159 -13.48 -4.19 14.89
N TYR A 160 -14.15 -4.04 13.74
CA TYR A 160 -15.47 -4.58 13.52
C TYR A 160 -15.47 -5.41 12.25
N THR A 161 -15.86 -6.67 12.37
CA THR A 161 -16.01 -7.60 11.26
C THR A 161 -17.46 -8.00 11.09
N LEU A 162 -17.88 -8.21 9.86
CA LEU A 162 -19.22 -8.66 9.51
C LEU A 162 -19.14 -9.75 8.46
N ASP A 163 -19.73 -10.91 8.77
CA ASP A 163 -19.89 -11.98 7.82
C ASP A 163 -20.81 -11.59 6.66
N GLY A 164 -20.62 -12.24 5.51
CA GLY A 164 -21.47 -11.99 4.36
C GLY A 164 -21.33 -13.08 3.30
N ARG A 165 -22.11 -12.97 2.22
CA ARG A 165 -22.16 -13.95 1.11
C ARG A 165 -22.49 -15.38 1.56
N GLN A 166 -23.14 -15.53 2.69
CA GLN A 166 -23.54 -16.83 3.25
C GLN A 166 -25.07 -16.92 3.28
N SER A 167 -25.63 -17.68 2.33
CA SER A 167 -27.09 -17.86 2.22
C SER A 167 -27.66 -18.48 3.49
N GLY A 168 -28.76 -17.87 4.00
CA GLY A 168 -29.41 -18.32 5.23
C GLY A 168 -28.75 -17.90 6.54
N TYR A 169 -27.55 -17.29 6.48
CA TYR A 169 -26.83 -16.81 7.66
C TYR A 169 -26.56 -15.31 7.60
N SER A 170 -25.78 -14.82 6.67
CA SER A 170 -25.50 -13.40 6.50
C SER A 170 -25.25 -13.03 5.03
N TYR A 171 -25.93 -12.02 4.56
CA TYR A 171 -25.67 -11.44 3.23
C TYR A 171 -24.57 -10.37 3.26
N GLY A 172 -24.18 -9.90 4.45
CA GLY A 172 -23.28 -8.78 4.65
C GLY A 172 -23.99 -7.44 4.74
N ALA A 173 -23.24 -6.34 4.69
CA ALA A 173 -23.80 -5.01 4.75
C ALA A 173 -23.30 -4.10 3.62
N GLN A 174 -24.13 -3.10 3.28
CA GLN A 174 -23.71 -1.95 2.48
C GLN A 174 -22.84 -1.02 3.32
N LEU A 175 -21.87 -0.33 2.70
CA LEU A 175 -20.97 0.60 3.41
C LEU A 175 -21.72 1.69 4.15
N LYS A 176 -22.83 2.21 3.60
CA LYS A 176 -23.69 3.21 4.29
C LYS A 176 -24.32 2.69 5.59
N THR A 177 -24.67 1.42 5.64
CA THR A 177 -25.20 0.78 6.86
C THR A 177 -24.10 0.61 7.90
N LEU A 178 -22.93 0.20 7.42
CA LEU A 178 -21.75 0.02 8.26
C LEU A 178 -21.27 1.36 8.84
N ALA A 179 -21.26 2.43 8.04
CA ALA A 179 -20.94 3.78 8.52
C ALA A 179 -21.82 4.21 9.70
N LYS A 180 -23.16 3.99 9.59
CA LYS A 180 -24.10 4.26 10.69
C LYS A 180 -23.76 3.40 11.92
N ARG A 181 -23.45 2.12 11.70
CA ARG A 181 -23.09 1.22 12.80
C ARG A 181 -21.85 1.67 13.55
N MET A 182 -20.82 2.15 12.84
CA MET A 182 -19.60 2.67 13.48
C MET A 182 -19.90 3.93 14.33
N VAL A 183 -20.79 4.82 13.88
CA VAL A 183 -21.27 5.96 14.69
C VAL A 183 -22.02 5.48 15.94
N GLU A 184 -22.92 4.51 15.82
CA GLU A 184 -23.64 3.91 16.98
C GLU A 184 -22.68 3.30 18.00
N LEU A 185 -21.54 2.76 17.55
CA LEU A 185 -20.48 2.25 18.41
C LEU A 185 -19.63 3.36 19.06
N GLY A 186 -19.90 4.61 18.73
CA GLY A 186 -19.22 5.79 19.29
C GLY A 186 -17.94 6.19 18.55
N CYS A 187 -17.74 5.71 17.33
CA CYS A 187 -16.59 6.12 16.54
C CYS A 187 -16.72 7.56 16.04
N VAL A 188 -15.65 8.33 16.18
CA VAL A 188 -15.53 9.68 15.60
C VAL A 188 -14.91 9.63 14.21
N ASP A 189 -14.06 8.65 13.95
CA ASP A 189 -13.54 8.32 12.61
C ASP A 189 -13.57 6.81 12.39
N ALA A 190 -13.82 6.39 11.14
CA ALA A 190 -13.78 4.98 10.78
C ALA A 190 -13.47 4.79 9.30
N LEU A 191 -12.75 3.70 8.99
CA LEU A 191 -12.36 3.27 7.65
C LEU A 191 -12.89 1.88 7.36
N ASN A 192 -13.32 1.65 6.09
CA ASN A 192 -13.50 0.29 5.60
C ASN A 192 -12.14 -0.26 5.14
N LEU A 193 -11.82 -1.44 5.60
CA LEU A 193 -10.64 -2.20 5.14
C LEU A 193 -11.05 -3.14 4.01
N ASP A 194 -10.07 -3.74 3.35
CA ASP A 194 -10.34 -4.83 2.43
C ASP A 194 -10.83 -6.05 3.22
N GLY A 195 -12.02 -6.50 2.90
CA GLY A 195 -12.66 -7.61 3.57
C GLY A 195 -12.92 -8.73 2.58
N GLY A 196 -12.33 -9.88 2.84
CA GLY A 196 -12.51 -11.10 2.04
C GLY A 196 -13.83 -11.79 2.30
#